data_ea5876d3bfe0eb345eaed8a1805e3de4
#
_entry.id   ea5876d3bfe0eb345eaed8a1805e3de4
#
_cell.length_a   1.000
_cell.length_b   1.000
_cell.length_c   1.000
_cell.angle_alpha   90.00
_cell.angle_beta   90.00
_cell.angle_gamma   90.00
#
_symmetry.space_group_name_H-M   'P 1'
#
loop_
_entity.id
_entity.type
_entity.pdbx_description
1 polymer ?
#
loop_
_entity_poly.entity_id
_entity_poly.type
_entity_poly.pdbx_seq_one_letter_code
_entity_poly.pdbx_strand_id
1 'polypeptide(L)'
;MITVSLCMIVKDEEEVLDRCLSGMKDLVDEMIIVDTGSKDRTKEIAGRYTDKVFTFEWTDDFSAARNFSFSKAIYGILYVDGRG
;
A
#
# COMPACT_ATOMS: atom_id res chain seq x y z
N MET A 1 -12.38 5.60 19.70
CA MET A 1 -11.92 5.82 18.31
C MET A 1 -11.15 4.61 17.84
N ILE A 2 -11.49 4.12 16.66
CA ILE A 2 -10.77 2.98 16.05
C ILE A 2 -9.64 3.53 15.20
N THR A 3 -8.42 3.06 15.44
CA THR A 3 -7.26 3.45 14.65
C THR A 3 -6.93 2.31 13.68
N VAL A 4 -6.67 2.68 12.44
CA VAL A 4 -6.50 1.72 11.34
C VAL A 4 -5.29 2.06 10.49
N SER A 5 -4.46 1.05 10.21
CA SER A 5 -3.38 1.13 9.24
C SER A 5 -3.82 0.43 7.97
N LEU A 6 -3.83 1.16 6.86
CA LEU A 6 -4.07 0.56 5.56
C LEU A 6 -2.75 -0.05 5.06
N CYS A 7 -2.76 -1.34 4.81
CA CYS A 7 -1.62 -2.04 4.21
C CYS A 7 -2.00 -2.48 2.80
N MET A 8 -1.29 -1.96 1.81
CA MET A 8 -1.63 -2.21 0.41
C MET A 8 -0.40 -2.60 -0.37
N ILE A 9 -0.51 -3.68 -1.14
CA ILE A 9 0.54 -4.14 -2.04
C ILE A 9 0.12 -3.76 -3.45
N VAL A 10 1.01 -3.07 -4.18
CA VAL A 10 0.67 -2.52 -5.49
C VAL A 10 1.71 -2.91 -6.54
N LYS A 11 1.26 -2.96 -7.79
CA LYS A 11 2.14 -3.11 -8.95
C LYS A 11 1.40 -2.59 -10.18
N ASP A 12 1.99 -1.59 -10.84
CA ASP A 12 1.49 -1.03 -12.10
C ASP A 12 0.02 -0.63 -12.03
N GLU A 13 -0.34 0.15 -11.00
CA GLU A 13 -1.71 0.58 -10.72
C GLU A 13 -1.91 2.09 -10.90
N GLU A 14 -1.09 2.75 -11.73
CA GLU A 14 -1.13 4.21 -11.83
C GLU A 14 -2.50 4.76 -12.25
N GLU A 15 -3.29 4.00 -13.02
CA GLU A 15 -4.58 4.49 -13.51
C GLU A 15 -5.65 4.54 -12.42
N VAL A 16 -5.53 3.69 -11.40
CA VAL A 16 -6.58 3.55 -10.39
C VAL A 16 -6.15 3.90 -8.99
N LEU A 17 -4.84 3.95 -8.74
CA LEU A 17 -4.33 4.10 -7.37
C LEU A 17 -4.73 5.43 -6.74
N ASP A 18 -4.65 6.53 -7.48
CA ASP A 18 -5.00 7.84 -6.97
C ASP A 18 -6.45 7.86 -6.47
N ARG A 19 -7.36 7.33 -7.28
CA ARG A 19 -8.77 7.27 -6.91
C ARG A 19 -8.99 6.38 -5.68
N CYS A 20 -8.30 5.24 -5.63
CA CYS A 20 -8.41 4.32 -4.52
C CYS A 20 -7.93 4.98 -3.21
N LEU A 21 -6.75 5.59 -3.23
CA LEU A 21 -6.18 6.19 -2.03
C LEU A 21 -6.94 7.45 -1.60
N SER A 22 -7.42 8.24 -2.56
CA SER A 22 -8.20 9.44 -2.21
C SER A 22 -9.51 9.06 -1.52
N GLY A 23 -10.09 7.92 -1.87
CA GLY A 23 -11.30 7.43 -1.21
C GLY A 23 -11.05 6.86 0.18
N MET A 24 -9.82 6.47 0.47
CA MET A 24 -9.48 5.82 1.75
C MET A 24 -8.78 6.73 2.74
N LYS A 25 -8.21 7.84 2.28
CA LYS A 25 -7.36 8.67 3.14
C LYS A 25 -8.04 9.19 4.40
N ASP A 26 -9.34 9.42 4.36
CA ASP A 26 -10.09 9.93 5.50
C ASP A 26 -10.63 8.81 6.38
N LEU A 27 -10.47 7.55 5.97
CA LEU A 27 -10.98 6.38 6.68
C LEU A 27 -9.90 5.67 7.48
N VAL A 28 -8.64 6.00 7.24
CA VAL A 28 -7.51 5.31 7.88
C VAL A 28 -6.59 6.32 8.55
N ASP A 29 -5.82 5.85 9.53
CA ASP A 29 -4.90 6.70 10.30
C ASP A 29 -3.50 6.70 9.73
N GLU A 30 -3.13 5.66 9.00
CA GLU A 30 -1.87 5.63 8.25
C GLU A 30 -2.03 4.75 7.02
N MET A 31 -1.16 4.97 6.05
CA MET A 31 -1.12 4.17 4.84
C MET A 31 0.27 3.59 4.67
N ILE A 32 0.35 2.28 4.47
CA ILE A 32 1.60 1.59 4.18
C ILE A 32 1.45 0.97 2.81
N ILE A 33 2.20 1.49 1.85
CA ILE A 33 2.12 1.06 0.47
C ILE A 33 3.41 0.32 0.13
N VAL A 34 3.27 -0.92 -0.30
CA VAL A 34 4.40 -1.75 -0.70
C VAL A 34 4.34 -1.96 -2.21
N ASP A 35 5.34 -1.43 -2.89
CA ASP A 35 5.46 -1.55 -4.34
C ASP A 35 6.32 -2.76 -4.68
N THR A 36 5.81 -3.64 -5.51
CA THR A 36 6.49 -4.89 -5.86
C THR A 36 7.11 -4.84 -7.25
N GLY A 37 7.58 -3.68 -7.66
CA GLY A 37 8.31 -3.55 -8.92
C GLY A 37 7.54 -2.86 -10.03
N SER A 38 6.76 -1.83 -9.70
CA SER A 38 6.04 -1.06 -10.70
C SER A 38 7.01 -0.38 -11.67
N LYS A 39 6.64 -0.38 -12.95
CA LYS A 39 7.40 0.29 -14.00
C LYS A 39 6.74 1.59 -14.42
N ASP A 40 5.57 1.88 -13.89
CA ASP A 40 4.81 3.09 -14.17
C ASP A 40 4.93 4.08 -13.00
N ARG A 41 3.99 5.01 -12.90
CA ARG A 41 4.02 6.07 -11.89
C ARG A 41 3.34 5.68 -10.58
N THR A 42 3.06 4.39 -10.37
CA THR A 42 2.37 3.90 -9.16
C THR A 42 3.05 4.39 -7.89
N LYS A 43 4.37 4.21 -7.81
CA LYS A 43 5.13 4.58 -6.61
C LYS A 43 5.10 6.08 -6.34
N GLU A 44 5.17 6.87 -7.40
CA GLU A 44 5.08 8.32 -7.30
C GLU A 44 3.71 8.76 -6.77
N ILE A 45 2.65 8.13 -7.28
CA ILE A 45 1.29 8.44 -6.84
C ILE A 45 1.11 8.08 -5.37
N ALA A 46 1.60 6.91 -4.95
CA ALA A 46 1.54 6.50 -3.55
C ALA A 46 2.22 7.53 -2.64
N GLY A 47 3.34 8.08 -3.08
CA GLY A 47 4.09 9.07 -2.32
C GLY A 47 3.35 10.37 -2.08
N ARG A 48 2.27 10.62 -2.82
CA ARG A 48 1.44 11.81 -2.61
C ARG A 48 0.53 11.67 -1.39
N TYR A 49 0.32 10.45 -0.92
CA TYR A 49 -0.60 10.16 0.18
C TYR A 49 0.10 9.76 1.46
N THR A 50 1.32 9.24 1.37
CA THR A 50 2.03 8.75 2.55
C THR A 50 3.54 8.76 2.31
N ASP A 51 4.29 8.93 3.40
CA ASP A 51 5.75 8.78 3.37
C ASP A 51 6.16 7.32 3.50
N LYS A 52 5.21 6.43 3.83
CA LYS A 52 5.50 5.02 4.08
C LYS A 52 5.27 4.20 2.83
N VAL A 53 6.06 4.50 1.81
CA VAL A 53 6.06 3.75 0.55
C VAL A 53 7.34 2.95 0.49
N PHE A 54 7.20 1.63 0.44
CA PHE A 54 8.32 0.70 0.46
C PHE A 54 8.40 -0.07 -0.84
N THR A 55 9.61 -0.44 -1.24
CA THR A 55 9.81 -1.33 -2.37
C THR A 55 10.15 -2.71 -1.84
N PHE A 56 9.46 -3.72 -2.32
CA PHE A 56 9.69 -5.11 -1.92
C PHE A 56 9.86 -5.94 -3.18
N GLU A 57 11.02 -6.58 -3.33
CA GLU A 57 11.29 -7.40 -4.50
C GLU A 57 10.33 -8.58 -4.55
N TRP A 58 9.67 -8.73 -5.70
CA TRP A 58 8.71 -9.82 -5.88
C TRP A 58 9.42 -11.15 -6.06
N THR A 59 9.10 -12.11 -5.19
CA THR A 59 9.74 -13.42 -5.18
C THR A 59 8.72 -14.54 -5.40
N ASP A 60 7.58 -14.24 -6.00
CA ASP A 60 6.46 -15.16 -6.16
C ASP A 60 5.88 -15.66 -4.84
N ASP A 61 6.25 -15.02 -3.73
CA ASP A 61 5.70 -15.31 -2.41
C ASP A 61 4.87 -14.12 -1.95
N PHE A 62 3.58 -14.19 -2.21
CA PHE A 62 2.66 -13.14 -1.86
C PHE A 62 2.61 -12.92 -0.34
N SER A 63 2.74 -14.02 0.42
CA SER A 63 2.71 -13.93 1.89
C SER A 63 3.89 -13.14 2.43
N ALA A 64 5.06 -13.25 1.79
CA ALA A 64 6.23 -12.50 2.23
C ALA A 64 6.02 -11.00 2.07
N ALA A 65 5.47 -10.58 0.93
CA ALA A 65 5.19 -9.16 0.69
C ALA A 65 4.13 -8.64 1.66
N ARG A 66 3.08 -9.43 1.89
CA ARG A 66 2.02 -9.06 2.81
C ARG A 66 2.53 -8.94 4.25
N ASN A 67 3.31 -9.91 4.70
CA ASN A 67 3.88 -9.88 6.04
C ASN A 67 4.83 -8.71 6.21
N PHE A 68 5.57 -8.36 5.16
CA PHE A 68 6.43 -7.18 5.18
C PHE A 68 5.60 -5.92 5.43
N SER A 69 4.47 -5.78 4.71
CA SER A 69 3.62 -4.60 4.90
C SER A 69 3.04 -4.56 6.33
N PHE A 70 2.64 -5.71 6.87
CA PHE A 70 2.09 -5.78 8.22
C PHE A 70 3.13 -5.38 9.27
N SER A 71 4.41 -5.71 9.05
CA SER A 71 5.47 -5.38 9.98
C SER A 71 5.68 -3.88 10.14
N LYS A 72 5.17 -3.08 9.22
CA LYS A 72 5.29 -1.62 9.25
C LYS A 72 4.08 -0.94 9.89
N ALA A 73 3.00 -1.67 10.11
CA ALA A 73 1.77 -1.10 10.67
C ALA A 73 1.88 -0.91 12.17
N ILE A 74 1.36 0.21 12.67
CA ILE A 74 1.35 0.50 14.11
C ILE A 74 -0.08 0.50 14.70
N TYR A 75 -1.08 0.38 13.85
CA TYR A 75 -2.50 0.31 14.26
C TYR A 75 -3.12 -1.01 13.81
N GLY A 76 -4.42 -1.16 14.01
CA GLY A 76 -5.14 -2.31 13.47
C GLY A 76 -5.04 -2.33 11.96
N ILE A 77 -4.85 -3.51 11.39
CA ILE A 77 -4.54 -3.65 9.96
C ILE A 77 -5.81 -3.80 9.12
N LEU A 78 -5.91 -2.95 8.09
CA LEU A 78 -6.86 -3.13 6.99
C LEU A 78 -6.02 -3.45 5.75
N TYR A 79 -6.12 -4.67 5.27
CA TYR A 79 -5.33 -5.11 4.12
C TYR A 79 -6.14 -5.01 2.83
N VAL A 80 -5.53 -4.42 1.81
CA VAL A 80 -6.12 -4.34 0.47
C VAL A 80 -5.09 -4.80 -0.54
N ASP A 81 -5.49 -5.76 -1.37
CA ASP A 81 -4.63 -6.25 -2.45
C ASP A 81 -4.81 -5.36 -3.67
N GLY A 82 -3.79 -4.55 -3.94
CA GLY A 82 -3.79 -3.65 -5.09
C GLY A 82 -3.20 -4.24 -6.34
N ARG A 83 -2.84 -5.51 -6.32
CA ARG A 83 -2.29 -6.16 -7.53
C ARG A 83 -3.37 -6.78 -8.41
N GLY A 84 -4.58 -6.73 -7.92
CA GLY A 84 -5.76 -7.07 -8.64
C GLY A 84 -6.01 -8.29 -9.26
#